data_0a5782ce493b07e7fa330ff4de6ee655
#
_entry.id   0a5782ce493b07e7fa330ff4de6ee655
#
_cell.length_a   1.000
_cell.length_b   1.000
_cell.length_c   1.000
_cell.angle_alpha   90.00
_cell.angle_beta   90.00
_cell.angle_gamma   90.00
#
_symmetry.space_group_name_H-M   'P 1'
#
loop_
_entity.id
_entity.type
_entity.pdbx_description
1 polymer ?
#
loop_
_entity_poly.entity_id
_entity_poly.type
_entity_poly.pdbx_seq_one_letter_code
_entity_poly.pdbx_strand_id
1 'polypeptide(L)'
;MYSDYFDSIAMVAETDKEVADAMNLELKRQRENIELIASENLVSPQVMAAMGSILTNKYAEGLPSKRYYGGCQYVDIVENIAIKRACELFGAQYANVQPHSGAQANTAVYLALLKPGDTVMGMSLDNGGHLTHGSPANISGKYFNFVPYGVNDEGFIDLDAFAKQVNKVKPKLIVAGASAYPRAIDFKTMAEIAHANGAM
;
A
#
# COMPACT_ATOMS: atom_id res chain seq x y z
N MET A 1 15.05 -16.62 -13.44
CA MET A 1 14.68 -16.40 -14.83
C MET A 1 14.40 -14.92 -15.09
N TYR A 2 15.27 -14.04 -14.58
CA TYR A 2 15.12 -12.58 -14.70
C TYR A 2 16.20 -11.96 -15.62
N SER A 3 17.14 -12.74 -16.13
CA SER A 3 18.36 -12.21 -16.74
C SER A 3 18.43 -12.24 -18.27
N ASP A 4 17.46 -12.81 -18.98
CA ASP A 4 17.71 -13.18 -20.37
C ASP A 4 17.53 -12.03 -21.38
N TYR A 5 16.98 -10.87 -20.95
CA TYR A 5 16.72 -9.72 -21.84
C TYR A 5 17.40 -8.42 -21.41
N PHE A 6 17.76 -8.28 -20.14
CA PHE A 6 18.40 -7.08 -19.62
C PHE A 6 19.15 -7.42 -18.34
N ASP A 7 20.47 -7.57 -18.47
CA ASP A 7 21.31 -7.85 -17.31
C ASP A 7 21.68 -6.54 -16.60
N SER A 8 20.78 -6.09 -15.75
CA SER A 8 20.99 -4.88 -14.93
C SER A 8 22.18 -5.02 -13.97
N ILE A 9 22.50 -6.24 -13.55
CA ILE A 9 23.64 -6.49 -12.66
C ILE A 9 24.95 -6.29 -13.42
N ALA A 10 25.04 -6.81 -14.64
CA ALA A 10 26.23 -6.60 -15.48
C ALA A 10 26.44 -5.12 -15.80
N MET A 11 25.38 -4.37 -16.10
CA MET A 11 25.46 -2.92 -16.33
C MET A 11 25.95 -2.16 -15.09
N VAL A 12 25.48 -2.50 -13.92
CA VAL A 12 25.94 -1.87 -12.66
C VAL A 12 27.39 -2.23 -12.41
N ALA A 13 27.81 -3.46 -12.70
CA ALA A 13 29.17 -3.93 -12.48
C ALA A 13 30.23 -3.17 -13.31
N GLU A 14 29.84 -2.55 -14.42
CA GLU A 14 30.73 -1.71 -15.23
C GLU A 14 31.22 -0.47 -14.50
N THR A 15 30.45 0.02 -13.53
CA THR A 15 30.72 1.27 -12.80
C THR A 15 30.84 1.07 -11.29
N ASP A 16 30.09 0.11 -10.72
CA ASP A 16 30.05 -0.16 -9.29
C ASP A 16 29.96 -1.67 -9.02
N LYS A 17 31.14 -2.26 -8.92
CA LYS A 17 31.27 -3.71 -8.66
C LYS A 17 30.73 -4.11 -7.29
N GLU A 18 30.86 -3.27 -6.29
CA GLU A 18 30.45 -3.58 -4.91
C GLU A 18 28.91 -3.72 -4.84
N VAL A 19 28.20 -2.79 -5.46
CA VAL A 19 26.73 -2.87 -5.55
C VAL A 19 26.30 -4.06 -6.42
N ALA A 20 26.97 -4.33 -7.54
CA ALA A 20 26.64 -5.48 -8.37
C ALA A 20 26.86 -6.82 -7.65
N ASP A 21 27.93 -6.94 -6.86
CA ASP A 21 28.18 -8.12 -6.03
C ASP A 21 27.05 -8.31 -4.98
N ALA A 22 26.57 -7.25 -4.33
CA ALA A 22 25.43 -7.29 -3.42
C ALA A 22 24.12 -7.69 -4.13
N MET A 23 23.87 -7.18 -5.34
CA MET A 23 22.72 -7.58 -6.15
C MET A 23 22.76 -9.07 -6.52
N ASN A 24 23.92 -9.62 -6.84
CA ASN A 24 24.10 -11.06 -7.10
C ASN A 24 23.81 -11.90 -5.84
N LEU A 25 24.24 -11.45 -4.65
CA LEU A 25 23.94 -12.13 -3.40
C LEU A 25 22.43 -12.14 -3.12
N GLU A 26 21.76 -11.02 -3.34
CA GLU A 26 20.31 -10.94 -3.17
C GLU A 26 19.55 -11.81 -4.20
N LEU A 27 19.98 -11.82 -5.47
CA LEU A 27 19.42 -12.70 -6.48
C LEU A 27 19.56 -14.19 -6.07
N LYS A 28 20.72 -14.56 -5.51
CA LYS A 28 20.95 -15.90 -4.97
C LYS A 28 20.00 -16.19 -3.81
N ARG A 29 19.88 -15.26 -2.85
CA ARG A 29 18.96 -15.41 -1.72
C ARG A 29 17.53 -15.66 -2.18
N GLN A 30 17.02 -14.87 -3.12
CA GLN A 30 15.66 -15.03 -3.63
C GLN A 30 15.43 -16.35 -4.37
N ARG A 31 16.46 -16.92 -4.99
CA ARG A 31 16.37 -18.21 -5.68
C ARG A 31 16.46 -19.42 -4.75
N GLU A 32 17.17 -19.29 -3.66
CA GLU A 32 17.49 -20.40 -2.75
C GLU A 32 16.59 -20.45 -1.51
N ASN A 33 15.81 -19.40 -1.24
CA ASN A 33 14.94 -19.34 -0.07
C ASN A 33 13.47 -19.22 -0.47
N ILE A 34 12.61 -19.72 0.39
CA ILE A 34 11.16 -19.51 0.30
C ILE A 34 10.82 -18.26 1.09
N GLU A 35 10.25 -17.26 0.41
CA GLU A 35 9.81 -16.04 1.05
C GLU A 35 8.47 -16.27 1.78
N LEU A 36 8.45 -15.99 3.09
CA LEU A 36 7.28 -16.16 3.95
C LEU A 36 6.71 -14.84 4.48
N ILE A 37 7.26 -13.70 4.05
CA ILE A 37 6.72 -12.39 4.41
C ILE A 37 5.49 -12.12 3.55
N ALA A 38 4.30 -12.08 4.18
CA ALA A 38 3.02 -12.00 3.50
C ALA A 38 2.83 -10.75 2.62
N SER A 39 3.56 -9.68 2.89
CA SER A 39 3.52 -8.43 2.14
C SER A 39 4.52 -8.34 0.99
N GLU A 40 5.38 -9.34 0.80
CA GLU A 40 6.32 -9.37 -0.31
C GLU A 40 5.75 -10.10 -1.54
N ASN A 41 6.17 -9.65 -2.71
CA ASN A 41 5.83 -10.27 -3.99
C ASN A 41 7.00 -10.11 -4.98
N LEU A 42 7.05 -11.00 -5.96
CA LEU A 42 8.03 -10.92 -7.05
C LEU A 42 7.42 -10.16 -8.22
N VAL A 43 8.07 -9.09 -8.63
CA VAL A 43 7.65 -8.30 -9.80
C VAL A 43 8.20 -8.90 -11.08
N SER A 44 7.52 -8.64 -12.21
CA SER A 44 8.01 -9.07 -13.51
C SER A 44 9.23 -8.25 -13.96
N PRO A 45 10.07 -8.80 -14.86
CA PRO A 45 11.18 -8.05 -15.45
C PRO A 45 10.75 -6.74 -16.11
N GLN A 46 9.56 -6.71 -16.71
CA GLN A 46 8.99 -5.52 -17.34
C GLN A 46 8.70 -4.41 -16.33
N VAL A 47 8.23 -4.75 -15.14
CA VAL A 47 8.02 -3.77 -14.06
C VAL A 47 9.36 -3.19 -13.61
N MET A 48 10.38 -4.03 -13.41
CA MET A 48 11.73 -3.56 -13.04
C MET A 48 12.33 -2.67 -14.13
N ALA A 49 12.20 -3.04 -15.39
CA ALA A 49 12.68 -2.26 -16.51
C ALA A 49 11.97 -0.89 -16.63
N ALA A 50 10.67 -0.83 -16.38
CA ALA A 50 9.93 0.42 -16.39
C ALA A 50 10.35 1.35 -15.24
N MET A 51 10.57 0.81 -14.05
CA MET A 51 11.05 1.58 -12.88
C MET A 51 12.44 2.17 -13.09
N GLY A 52 13.36 1.42 -13.71
CA GLY A 52 14.73 1.86 -14.02
C GLY A 52 14.87 2.57 -15.37
N SER A 53 13.78 2.98 -16.00
CA SER A 53 13.81 3.61 -17.32
C SER A 53 14.14 5.10 -17.28
N ILE A 54 14.23 5.72 -18.45
CA ILE A 54 14.46 7.16 -18.63
C ILE A 54 13.40 8.04 -17.92
N LEU A 55 12.23 7.49 -17.60
CA LEU A 55 11.20 8.18 -16.83
C LEU A 55 11.69 8.60 -15.44
N THR A 56 12.65 7.87 -14.87
CA THR A 56 13.30 8.19 -13.59
C THR A 56 13.96 9.57 -13.59
N ASN A 57 14.37 10.09 -14.75
CA ASN A 57 15.01 11.40 -14.86
C ASN A 57 14.03 12.57 -14.82
N LYS A 58 12.72 12.32 -14.91
CA LYS A 58 11.73 13.40 -15.03
C LYS A 58 11.10 13.77 -13.70
N TYR A 59 11.35 15.01 -13.27
CA TYR A 59 10.65 15.61 -12.15
C TYR A 59 9.25 16.06 -12.60
N ALA A 60 8.17 15.52 -11.96
CA ALA A 60 6.79 15.68 -12.41
C ALA A 60 5.81 16.01 -11.27
N GLU A 61 6.17 16.98 -10.43
CA GLU A 61 5.32 17.46 -9.34
C GLU A 61 3.99 18.01 -9.89
N GLY A 62 2.90 17.72 -9.21
CA GLY A 62 1.55 18.04 -9.61
C GLY A 62 0.81 16.82 -10.19
N LEU A 63 -0.27 17.05 -10.90
CA LEU A 63 -1.12 16.02 -11.51
C LEU A 63 -1.02 16.09 -13.05
N PRO A 64 -1.40 15.03 -13.79
CA PRO A 64 -1.47 15.09 -15.23
C PRO A 64 -2.20 16.34 -15.73
N SER A 65 -1.62 17.02 -16.71
CA SER A 65 -2.09 18.31 -17.26
C SER A 65 -2.12 19.49 -16.29
N LYS A 66 -1.66 19.29 -15.04
CA LYS A 66 -1.57 20.34 -14.00
C LYS A 66 -0.23 20.25 -13.28
N ARG A 67 0.86 20.22 -14.03
CA ARG A 67 2.23 20.14 -13.51
C ARG A 67 2.79 21.50 -13.14
N TYR A 68 3.68 21.52 -12.17
CA TYR A 68 4.44 22.71 -11.82
C TYR A 68 5.63 22.94 -12.75
N TYR A 69 6.04 21.91 -13.51
CA TYR A 69 7.20 21.93 -14.40
C TYR A 69 6.81 21.60 -15.85
N GLY A 70 7.57 22.13 -16.79
CA GLY A 70 7.45 21.82 -18.22
C GLY A 70 7.99 20.42 -18.57
N GLY A 71 7.69 19.95 -19.79
CA GLY A 71 8.23 18.70 -20.33
C GLY A 71 7.58 17.43 -19.78
N CYS A 72 6.39 17.54 -19.17
CA CYS A 72 5.70 16.41 -18.55
C CYS A 72 4.72 15.67 -19.46
N GLN A 73 4.60 16.06 -20.72
CA GLN A 73 3.60 15.51 -21.66
C GLN A 73 3.67 13.99 -21.80
N TYR A 74 4.84 13.38 -21.67
CA TYR A 74 5.00 11.92 -21.82
C TYR A 74 4.81 11.17 -20.50
N VAL A 75 5.28 11.71 -19.38
CA VAL A 75 4.98 11.11 -18.05
C VAL A 75 3.49 11.20 -17.74
N ASP A 76 2.79 12.25 -18.21
CA ASP A 76 1.34 12.36 -18.11
C ASP A 76 0.62 11.21 -18.81
N ILE A 77 1.12 10.78 -19.98
CA ILE A 77 0.56 9.61 -20.67
C ILE A 77 0.67 8.35 -19.81
N VAL A 78 1.86 8.12 -19.23
CA VAL A 78 2.08 6.92 -18.38
C VAL A 78 1.21 6.95 -17.12
N GLU A 79 1.13 8.10 -16.45
CA GLU A 79 0.30 8.25 -15.27
C GLU A 79 -1.19 8.08 -15.59
N ASN A 80 -1.69 8.66 -16.68
CA ASN A 80 -3.08 8.50 -17.12
C ASN A 80 -3.40 7.03 -17.48
N ILE A 81 -2.48 6.30 -18.11
CA ILE A 81 -2.62 4.87 -18.35
C ILE A 81 -2.74 4.11 -17.04
N ALA A 82 -1.91 4.42 -16.06
CA ALA A 82 -1.95 3.78 -14.74
C ALA A 82 -3.27 4.07 -14.00
N ILE A 83 -3.72 5.32 -14.00
CA ILE A 83 -5.03 5.72 -13.42
C ILE A 83 -6.17 4.95 -14.07
N LYS A 84 -6.22 4.95 -15.42
CA LYS A 84 -7.27 4.23 -16.16
C LYS A 84 -7.29 2.75 -15.81
N ARG A 85 -6.13 2.09 -15.84
CA ARG A 85 -6.04 0.66 -15.54
C ARG A 85 -6.37 0.33 -14.09
N ALA A 86 -5.99 1.18 -13.14
CA ALA A 86 -6.40 1.03 -11.75
C ALA A 86 -7.93 1.13 -11.59
N CYS A 87 -8.56 2.12 -12.23
CA CYS A 87 -10.01 2.24 -12.22
C CYS A 87 -10.71 1.02 -12.84
N GLU A 88 -10.20 0.51 -13.97
CA GLU A 88 -10.75 -0.68 -14.64
C GLU A 88 -10.59 -1.94 -13.76
N LEU A 89 -9.41 -2.13 -13.16
CA LEU A 89 -9.08 -3.31 -12.34
C LEU A 89 -9.95 -3.40 -11.08
N PHE A 90 -10.17 -2.27 -10.41
CA PHE A 90 -10.87 -2.21 -9.13
C PHE A 90 -12.33 -1.78 -9.24
N GLY A 91 -12.85 -1.49 -10.45
CA GLY A 91 -14.19 -0.95 -10.65
C GLY A 91 -14.37 0.43 -9.99
N ALA A 92 -13.30 1.19 -9.85
CA ALA A 92 -13.30 2.48 -9.16
C ALA A 92 -13.61 3.63 -10.13
N GLN A 93 -14.27 4.68 -9.63
CA GLN A 93 -14.52 5.90 -10.40
C GLN A 93 -13.28 6.78 -10.50
N TYR A 94 -12.40 6.74 -9.50
CA TYR A 94 -11.20 7.55 -9.38
C TYR A 94 -10.05 6.71 -8.85
N ALA A 95 -8.83 7.05 -9.25
CA ALA A 95 -7.61 6.48 -8.71
C ALA A 95 -6.53 7.56 -8.62
N ASN A 96 -5.73 7.50 -7.57
CA ASN A 96 -4.47 8.23 -7.47
C ASN A 96 -3.34 7.21 -7.40
N VAL A 97 -2.45 7.24 -8.38
CA VAL A 97 -1.36 6.27 -8.54
C VAL A 97 0.01 6.83 -8.13
N GLN A 98 0.04 8.04 -7.54
CA GLN A 98 1.28 8.71 -7.16
C GLN A 98 1.92 8.22 -5.86
N PRO A 99 1.19 7.69 -4.85
CA PRO A 99 1.84 7.21 -3.64
C PRO A 99 2.92 6.17 -3.94
N HIS A 100 4.11 6.37 -3.37
CA HIS A 100 5.24 5.46 -3.56
C HIS A 100 5.11 4.16 -2.73
N SER A 101 4.15 4.11 -1.80
CA SER A 101 3.92 2.96 -0.90
C SER A 101 2.50 2.95 -0.38
N GLY A 102 2.03 1.79 0.11
CA GLY A 102 0.77 1.68 0.83
C GLY A 102 0.74 2.57 2.09
N ALA A 103 1.88 2.74 2.77
CA ALA A 103 1.98 3.64 3.91
C ALA A 103 1.71 5.10 3.54
N GLN A 104 2.24 5.57 2.41
CA GLN A 104 1.95 6.92 1.91
C GLN A 104 0.49 7.06 1.48
N ALA A 105 -0.07 6.06 0.80
CA ALA A 105 -1.47 6.05 0.40
C ALA A 105 -2.40 6.15 1.63
N ASN A 106 -2.17 5.34 2.65
CA ASN A 106 -2.95 5.40 3.90
C ASN A 106 -2.80 6.75 4.60
N THR A 107 -1.58 7.29 4.68
CA THR A 107 -1.35 8.62 5.28
C THR A 107 -2.09 9.71 4.53
N ALA A 108 -2.11 9.67 3.20
CA ALA A 108 -2.86 10.62 2.38
C ALA A 108 -4.36 10.56 2.66
N VAL A 109 -4.93 9.36 2.78
CA VAL A 109 -6.35 9.18 3.15
C VAL A 109 -6.63 9.73 4.55
N TYR A 110 -5.79 9.42 5.53
CA TYR A 110 -5.97 9.95 6.89
C TYR A 110 -5.94 11.47 6.94
N LEU A 111 -4.98 12.09 6.29
CA LEU A 111 -4.86 13.55 6.26
C LEU A 111 -5.98 14.24 5.49
N ALA A 112 -6.55 13.57 4.49
CA ALA A 112 -7.69 14.09 3.73
C ALA A 112 -9.01 14.06 4.52
N LEU A 113 -9.21 13.02 5.36
CA LEU A 113 -10.49 12.73 5.99
C LEU A 113 -10.55 13.03 7.50
N LEU A 114 -9.39 13.15 8.15
CA LEU A 114 -9.28 13.20 9.61
C LEU A 114 -8.52 14.46 10.08
N LYS A 115 -8.72 14.78 11.34
CA LYS A 115 -7.90 15.73 12.10
C LYS A 115 -7.06 14.99 13.13
N PRO A 116 -5.89 15.50 13.54
CA PRO A 116 -5.12 14.93 14.64
C PRO A 116 -6.00 14.69 15.87
N GLY A 117 -5.88 13.51 16.47
CA GLY A 117 -6.67 13.07 17.61
C GLY A 117 -8.02 12.42 17.28
N ASP A 118 -8.46 12.41 16.04
CA ASP A 118 -9.68 11.71 15.64
C ASP A 118 -9.57 10.21 15.89
N THR A 119 -10.69 9.59 16.25
CA THR A 119 -10.74 8.16 16.54
C THR A 119 -10.92 7.37 15.25
N VAL A 120 -10.06 6.37 15.07
CA VAL A 120 -10.02 5.46 13.93
C VAL A 120 -10.04 4.02 14.45
N MET A 121 -10.64 3.09 13.72
CA MET A 121 -10.48 1.66 13.99
C MET A 121 -9.71 0.99 12.85
N GLY A 122 -8.86 0.02 13.19
CA GLY A 122 -8.10 -0.79 12.25
C GLY A 122 -7.77 -2.15 12.85
N MET A 123 -7.47 -3.13 12.00
CA MET A 123 -7.06 -4.45 12.50
C MET A 123 -5.77 -4.34 13.31
N SER A 124 -5.72 -5.02 14.46
CA SER A 124 -4.52 -5.08 15.31
C SER A 124 -3.36 -5.72 14.56
N LEU A 125 -2.14 -5.28 14.87
CA LEU A 125 -0.92 -5.84 14.28
C LEU A 125 -0.79 -7.34 14.56
N ASP A 126 -1.12 -7.76 15.78
CA ASP A 126 -1.05 -9.17 16.23
C ASP A 126 -2.02 -10.09 15.47
N ASN A 127 -3.06 -9.55 14.86
CA ASN A 127 -4.03 -10.30 14.08
C ASN A 127 -3.85 -10.15 12.55
N GLY A 128 -2.74 -9.58 12.13
CA GLY A 128 -2.40 -9.43 10.72
C GLY A 128 -2.61 -8.03 10.13
N GLY A 129 -2.91 -7.03 10.95
CA GLY A 129 -2.97 -5.63 10.54
C GLY A 129 -1.63 -5.08 10.07
N HIS A 130 -1.64 -3.87 9.57
CA HIS A 130 -0.44 -3.17 9.08
C HIS A 130 0.03 -2.12 10.11
N LEU A 131 1.32 -1.74 10.08
CA LEU A 131 1.86 -0.68 10.94
C LEU A 131 1.06 0.62 10.84
N THR A 132 0.55 0.95 9.65
CA THR A 132 -0.29 2.14 9.44
C THR A 132 -1.70 2.03 10.03
N HIS A 133 -2.06 0.91 10.65
CA HIS A 133 -3.32 0.74 11.38
C HIS A 133 -3.19 1.12 12.86
N GLY A 134 -2.42 2.15 13.16
CA GLY A 134 -2.34 2.71 14.51
C GLY A 134 -1.20 2.20 15.38
N SER A 135 -0.18 1.55 14.80
CA SER A 135 1.01 1.17 15.57
C SER A 135 1.64 2.41 16.24
N PRO A 136 2.03 2.34 17.53
CA PRO A 136 2.70 3.45 18.22
C PRO A 136 4.02 3.90 17.56
N ALA A 137 4.65 3.00 16.82
CA ALA A 137 5.87 3.30 16.06
C ALA A 137 5.59 4.05 14.74
N ASN A 138 4.33 4.07 14.29
CA ASN A 138 3.92 4.67 13.03
C ASN A 138 3.26 6.03 13.24
N ILE A 139 3.30 6.88 12.20
CA ILE A 139 2.63 8.19 12.19
C ILE A 139 1.13 8.07 12.50
N SER A 140 0.47 7.00 12.06
CA SER A 140 -0.95 6.77 12.32
C SER A 140 -1.27 6.70 13.80
N GLY A 141 -0.50 5.93 14.58
CA GLY A 141 -0.68 5.82 16.03
C GLY A 141 -0.21 7.04 16.82
N LYS A 142 0.62 7.91 16.22
CA LYS A 142 1.08 9.16 16.85
C LYS A 142 0.11 10.32 16.65
N TYR A 143 -0.59 10.36 15.51
CA TYR A 143 -1.46 11.48 15.15
C TYR A 143 -2.93 11.21 15.43
N PHE A 144 -3.36 9.95 15.43
CA PHE A 144 -4.77 9.58 15.58
C PHE A 144 -4.97 8.62 16.75
N ASN A 145 -6.18 8.63 17.30
CA ASN A 145 -6.56 7.70 18.36
C ASN A 145 -7.06 6.39 17.73
N PHE A 146 -6.17 5.44 17.51
CA PHE A 146 -6.52 4.13 16.95
C PHE A 146 -7.02 3.16 18.02
N VAL A 147 -8.19 2.59 17.77
CA VAL A 147 -8.76 1.51 18.56
C VAL A 147 -8.74 0.23 17.72
N PRO A 148 -7.94 -0.77 18.09
CA PRO A 148 -7.80 -1.98 17.28
C PRO A 148 -9.05 -2.85 17.37
N TYR A 149 -9.41 -3.50 16.26
CA TYR A 149 -10.25 -4.69 16.25
C TYR A 149 -9.41 -5.93 15.95
N GLY A 150 -9.91 -7.09 16.34
CA GLY A 150 -9.16 -8.34 16.22
C GLY A 150 -10.00 -9.47 15.64
N VAL A 151 -9.57 -10.68 15.95
CA VAL A 151 -10.22 -11.93 15.57
C VAL A 151 -10.68 -12.69 16.83
N ASN A 152 -11.62 -13.62 16.65
CA ASN A 152 -12.04 -14.56 17.70
C ASN A 152 -11.02 -15.72 17.87
N ASP A 153 -11.26 -16.62 18.78
CA ASP A 153 -10.39 -17.77 19.07
C ASP A 153 -10.22 -18.73 17.87
N GLU A 154 -11.15 -18.69 16.90
CA GLU A 154 -11.08 -19.46 15.66
C GLU A 154 -10.33 -18.73 14.53
N GLY A 155 -9.87 -17.51 14.79
CA GLY A 155 -9.11 -16.68 13.84
C GLY A 155 -9.98 -15.98 12.80
N PHE A 156 -11.27 -15.73 13.06
CA PHE A 156 -12.15 -14.96 12.20
C PHE A 156 -12.44 -13.58 12.79
N ILE A 157 -12.66 -12.59 11.91
CA ILE A 157 -13.24 -11.30 12.32
C ILE A 157 -14.67 -11.58 12.77
N ASP A 158 -14.95 -11.41 14.07
CA ASP A 158 -16.30 -11.50 14.60
C ASP A 158 -17.06 -10.21 14.33
N LEU A 159 -17.99 -10.26 13.37
CA LEU A 159 -18.75 -9.09 12.93
C LEU A 159 -19.71 -8.56 13.98
N ASP A 160 -20.23 -9.41 14.87
CA ASP A 160 -21.09 -8.98 15.99
C ASP A 160 -20.29 -8.23 17.05
N ALA A 161 -19.11 -8.75 17.41
CA ALA A 161 -18.19 -8.07 18.31
C ALA A 161 -17.67 -6.75 17.70
N PHE A 162 -17.36 -6.77 16.42
CA PHE A 162 -16.97 -5.59 15.67
C PHE A 162 -18.07 -4.51 15.67
N ALA A 163 -19.33 -4.88 15.39
CA ALA A 163 -20.45 -3.95 15.43
C ALA A 163 -20.66 -3.33 16.80
N LYS A 164 -20.58 -4.13 17.86
CA LYS A 164 -20.65 -3.65 19.25
C LYS A 164 -19.52 -2.66 19.55
N GLN A 165 -18.30 -2.95 19.09
CA GLN A 165 -17.16 -2.09 19.28
C GLN A 165 -17.30 -0.77 18.52
N VAL A 166 -17.71 -0.80 17.24
CA VAL A 166 -17.97 0.41 16.43
C VAL A 166 -19.04 1.28 17.10
N ASN A 167 -20.13 0.69 17.58
CA ASN A 167 -21.19 1.39 18.30
C ASN A 167 -20.68 2.09 19.57
N LYS A 168 -19.77 1.47 20.30
CA LYS A 168 -19.19 2.01 21.53
C LYS A 168 -18.16 3.11 21.25
N VAL A 169 -17.26 2.87 20.26
CA VAL A 169 -16.11 3.72 19.96
C VAL A 169 -16.50 4.94 19.15
N LYS A 170 -17.48 4.79 18.24
CA LYS A 170 -17.92 5.83 17.31
C LYS A 170 -16.75 6.43 16.50
N PRO A 171 -15.97 5.60 15.78
CA PRO A 171 -14.85 6.09 15.02
C PRO A 171 -15.31 6.98 13.85
N LYS A 172 -14.44 7.85 13.37
CA LYS A 172 -14.68 8.62 12.14
C LYS A 172 -14.33 7.81 10.89
N LEU A 173 -13.35 6.92 11.01
CA LEU A 173 -12.87 6.08 9.91
C LEU A 173 -12.60 4.67 10.44
N ILE A 174 -12.89 3.68 9.61
CA ILE A 174 -12.54 2.28 9.84
C ILE A 174 -11.66 1.82 8.68
N VAL A 175 -10.48 1.31 9.02
CA VAL A 175 -9.57 0.71 8.05
C VAL A 175 -9.86 -0.78 7.97
N ALA A 176 -10.44 -1.23 6.86
CA ALA A 176 -10.69 -2.63 6.58
C ALA A 176 -9.62 -3.16 5.62
N GLY A 177 -8.91 -4.20 6.04
CA GLY A 177 -7.81 -4.79 5.28
C GLY A 177 -6.68 -5.24 6.21
N ALA A 178 -5.77 -6.01 5.67
CA ALA A 178 -4.68 -6.58 6.44
C ALA A 178 -3.48 -6.93 5.56
N SER A 179 -2.29 -7.06 6.17
CA SER A 179 -1.09 -7.57 5.51
C SER A 179 -0.96 -9.08 5.64
N ALA A 180 -1.36 -9.65 6.79
CA ALA A 180 -1.11 -11.06 7.13
C ALA A 180 -2.34 -11.81 7.62
N TYR A 181 -3.55 -11.31 7.42
CA TYR A 181 -4.79 -12.02 7.70
C TYR A 181 -5.16 -12.89 6.48
N PRO A 182 -5.15 -14.24 6.61
CA PRO A 182 -5.22 -15.12 5.44
C PRO A 182 -6.64 -15.50 5.01
N ARG A 183 -7.66 -14.95 5.64
CA ARG A 183 -9.07 -15.30 5.39
C ARG A 183 -9.78 -14.20 4.62
N ALA A 184 -10.91 -14.52 4.00
CA ALA A 184 -11.77 -13.53 3.36
C ALA A 184 -12.32 -12.53 4.38
N ILE A 185 -12.35 -11.25 3.99
CA ILE A 185 -12.93 -10.16 4.77
C ILE A 185 -14.27 -9.81 4.15
N ASP A 186 -15.32 -9.78 4.97
CA ASP A 186 -16.64 -9.32 4.53
C ASP A 186 -16.70 -7.79 4.55
N PHE A 187 -16.08 -7.19 3.53
CA PHE A 187 -16.05 -5.73 3.37
C PHE A 187 -17.44 -5.12 3.29
N LYS A 188 -18.43 -5.84 2.73
CA LYS A 188 -19.79 -5.34 2.61
C LYS A 188 -20.43 -5.13 3.97
N THR A 189 -20.45 -6.16 4.81
CA THR A 189 -21.01 -6.07 6.16
C THR A 189 -20.25 -5.08 7.03
N MET A 190 -18.90 -5.04 6.94
CA MET A 190 -18.10 -4.05 7.67
C MET A 190 -18.45 -2.61 7.24
N ALA A 191 -18.64 -2.35 5.94
CA ALA A 191 -19.04 -1.04 5.44
C ALA A 191 -20.45 -0.66 5.91
N GLU A 192 -21.41 -1.59 5.89
CA GLU A 192 -22.76 -1.36 6.40
C GLU A 192 -22.76 -0.97 7.89
N ILE A 193 -21.96 -1.67 8.71
CA ILE A 193 -21.78 -1.35 10.13
C ILE A 193 -21.13 0.04 10.30
N ALA A 194 -20.10 0.34 9.54
CA ALA A 194 -19.40 1.62 9.59
C ALA A 194 -20.36 2.77 9.25
N HIS A 195 -21.02 2.69 8.10
CA HIS A 195 -21.92 3.74 7.61
C HIS A 195 -23.14 3.96 8.52
N ALA A 196 -23.72 2.89 9.06
CA ALA A 196 -24.81 2.99 10.04
C ALA A 196 -24.40 3.76 11.31
N ASN A 197 -23.10 3.84 11.60
CA ASN A 197 -22.53 4.56 12.73
C ASN A 197 -21.91 5.91 12.36
N GLY A 198 -22.03 6.36 11.10
CA GLY A 198 -21.49 7.61 10.59
C GLY A 198 -19.97 7.58 10.34
N ALA A 199 -19.34 6.40 10.36
CA ALA A 199 -17.94 6.22 10.00
C ALA A 199 -17.77 6.03 8.49
N MET A 200 -16.60 6.45 7.97
CA MET A 200 -16.15 6.15 6.62
C MET A 200 -15.34 4.86 6.61
#